data_b5a80368ced778956ab8b0d3ef44aa8d
#
_entry.id   b5a80368ced778956ab8b0d3ef44aa8d
#
_cell.length_a   1.000
_cell.length_b   1.000
_cell.length_c   1.000
_cell.angle_alpha   90.00
_cell.angle_beta   90.00
_cell.angle_gamma   90.00
#
_symmetry.space_group_name_H-M   'P 1'
#
loop_
_entity.id
_entity.type
_entity.pdbx_description
1 polymer ?
#
loop_
_entity_poly.entity_id
_entity_poly.type
_entity_poly.pdbx_seq_one_letter_code
_entity_poly.pdbx_strand_id
1 'polypeptide(L)'
;MRTRTKIILLVIVACVLSILIYERIDMVKPVEETEDMLVHQENLEKEFTTTEENTIDNPKIIVNPYEISPLTALILFETRDLTAPTVTIVGEDESTTFTKTFTPNKKHVLPIYGLYPDRNNEVIITLNGEDYTFHIQTDPLPEDFALPTDVTADKKELDQELYFVTPSSQGY
;
A
#
# COMPACT_ATOMS: atom_id res chain seq x y z
N MET A 1 6.77 -15.80 -70.80
CA MET A 1 7.62 -15.17 -69.74
C MET A 1 6.87 -14.20 -68.80
N ARG A 2 6.00 -13.31 -69.29
CA ARG A 2 5.31 -12.29 -68.50
C ARG A 2 4.44 -12.85 -67.32
N THR A 3 3.80 -14.02 -67.47
CA THR A 3 2.88 -14.56 -66.44
C THR A 3 3.63 -15.14 -65.23
N ARG A 4 4.74 -15.84 -65.45
CA ARG A 4 5.55 -16.41 -64.40
C ARG A 4 6.20 -15.34 -63.49
N THR A 5 6.64 -14.23 -64.11
CA THR A 5 7.22 -13.11 -63.37
C THR A 5 6.17 -12.41 -62.50
N LYS A 6 4.93 -12.29 -62.95
CA LYS A 6 3.83 -11.71 -62.14
C LYS A 6 3.48 -12.61 -60.96
N ILE A 7 3.48 -13.91 -61.13
CA ILE A 7 3.22 -14.86 -60.01
C ILE A 7 4.31 -14.81 -58.96
N ILE A 8 5.58 -14.76 -59.36
CA ILE A 8 6.72 -14.62 -58.42
C ILE A 8 6.64 -13.31 -57.64
N LEU A 9 6.31 -12.19 -58.32
CA LEU A 9 6.17 -10.91 -57.63
C LEU A 9 5.01 -10.92 -56.63
N LEU A 10 3.90 -11.57 -56.94
CA LEU A 10 2.75 -11.67 -56.05
C LEU A 10 3.05 -12.52 -54.79
N VAL A 11 3.84 -13.58 -54.94
CA VAL A 11 4.28 -14.41 -53.83
C VAL A 11 5.24 -13.61 -52.91
N ILE A 12 6.18 -12.84 -53.47
CA ILE A 12 7.09 -12.01 -52.70
C ILE A 12 6.31 -10.95 -51.89
N VAL A 13 5.34 -10.28 -52.54
CA VAL A 13 4.50 -9.29 -51.83
C VAL A 13 3.69 -9.94 -50.70
N ALA A 14 3.12 -11.13 -50.92
CA ALA A 14 2.41 -11.85 -49.89
C ALA A 14 3.30 -12.26 -48.72
N CYS A 15 4.54 -12.69 -48.98
CA CYS A 15 5.52 -13.00 -47.93
C CYS A 15 5.93 -11.74 -47.11
N VAL A 16 6.15 -10.62 -47.78
CA VAL A 16 6.48 -9.36 -47.09
C VAL A 16 5.31 -8.89 -46.24
N LEU A 17 4.09 -8.97 -46.75
CA LEU A 17 2.89 -8.62 -45.98
C LEU A 17 2.70 -9.54 -44.77
N SER A 18 2.94 -10.86 -44.92
CA SER A 18 2.84 -11.78 -43.76
C SER A 18 3.90 -11.52 -42.68
N ILE A 19 5.11 -11.13 -43.07
CA ILE A 19 6.17 -10.73 -42.12
C ILE A 19 5.76 -9.45 -41.39
N LEU A 20 5.29 -8.42 -42.10
CA LEU A 20 4.83 -7.17 -41.48
C LEU A 20 3.62 -7.36 -40.58
N ILE A 21 2.73 -8.28 -40.87
CA ILE A 21 1.60 -8.63 -40.01
C ILE A 21 2.09 -9.38 -38.77
N TYR A 22 3.05 -10.29 -38.94
CA TYR A 22 3.65 -11.04 -37.85
C TYR A 22 4.36 -10.09 -36.84
N GLU A 23 5.18 -9.17 -37.33
CA GLU A 23 5.82 -8.13 -36.49
C GLU A 23 4.80 -7.23 -35.79
N ARG A 24 3.65 -6.95 -36.41
CA ARG A 24 2.57 -6.17 -35.78
C ARG A 24 1.85 -6.95 -34.68
N ILE A 25 1.69 -8.26 -34.83
CA ILE A 25 1.06 -9.12 -33.84
C ILE A 25 1.98 -9.28 -32.61
N ASP A 26 3.29 -9.42 -32.82
CA ASP A 26 4.26 -9.48 -31.69
C ASP A 26 4.39 -8.15 -30.92
N MET A 27 4.05 -7.02 -31.54
CA MET A 27 4.02 -5.72 -30.84
C MET A 27 2.76 -5.53 -29.96
N VAL A 28 1.71 -6.31 -30.19
CA VAL A 28 0.60 -6.40 -29.23
C VAL A 28 1.00 -7.43 -28.18
N LYS A 29 1.90 -7.03 -27.25
CA LYS A 29 2.06 -7.81 -26.02
C LYS A 29 0.67 -7.99 -25.45
N PRO A 30 0.27 -9.23 -25.05
CA PRO A 30 -0.93 -9.38 -24.24
C PRO A 30 -0.73 -8.41 -23.07
N VAL A 31 -1.72 -7.56 -22.85
CA VAL A 31 -1.81 -6.83 -21.59
C VAL A 31 -1.70 -7.95 -20.55
N GLU A 32 -0.58 -8.02 -19.83
CA GLU A 32 -0.52 -8.86 -18.64
C GLU A 32 -1.82 -8.56 -17.92
N GLU A 33 -2.63 -9.59 -17.71
CA GLU A 33 -3.86 -9.47 -16.94
C GLU A 33 -3.42 -8.85 -15.63
N THR A 34 -3.49 -7.51 -15.54
CA THR A 34 -3.30 -6.84 -14.27
C THR A 34 -4.40 -7.42 -13.42
N GLU A 35 -4.02 -8.26 -12.47
CA GLU A 35 -4.93 -8.76 -11.45
C GLU A 35 -5.79 -7.57 -11.05
N ASP A 36 -7.11 -7.70 -11.20
CA ASP A 36 -8.00 -6.59 -10.90
C ASP A 36 -7.66 -6.12 -9.48
N MET A 37 -7.25 -4.87 -9.31
CA MET A 37 -6.83 -4.32 -8.02
C MET A 37 -7.83 -4.62 -6.90
N LEU A 38 -9.11 -4.73 -7.25
CA LEU A 38 -10.16 -5.12 -6.33
C LEU A 38 -10.03 -6.57 -5.87
N VAL A 39 -9.71 -7.48 -6.78
CA VAL A 39 -9.49 -8.90 -6.45
C VAL A 39 -8.26 -9.07 -5.59
N HIS A 40 -7.19 -8.34 -5.90
CA HIS A 40 -5.97 -8.33 -5.08
C HIS A 40 -6.26 -7.81 -3.68
N GLN A 41 -6.93 -6.67 -3.55
CA GLN A 41 -7.35 -6.12 -2.27
C GLN A 41 -8.23 -7.10 -1.48
N GLU A 42 -9.25 -7.71 -2.10
CA GLU A 42 -10.10 -8.70 -1.45
C GLU A 42 -9.31 -9.92 -0.94
N ASN A 43 -8.26 -10.32 -1.65
CA ASN A 43 -7.40 -11.41 -1.22
C ASN A 43 -6.57 -11.03 0.02
N LEU A 44 -5.99 -9.83 0.04
CA LEU A 44 -5.27 -9.31 1.20
C LEU A 44 -6.19 -9.18 2.42
N GLU A 45 -7.40 -8.66 2.24
CA GLU A 45 -8.36 -8.45 3.33
C GLU A 45 -8.85 -9.76 3.99
N LYS A 46 -8.76 -10.89 3.31
CA LYS A 46 -9.02 -12.21 3.93
C LYS A 46 -8.06 -12.53 5.06
N GLU A 47 -6.85 -11.97 5.02
CA GLU A 47 -5.85 -12.12 6.07
C GLU A 47 -6.08 -11.19 7.27
N PHE A 48 -6.96 -10.16 7.13
CA PHE A 48 -7.22 -9.17 8.17
C PHE A 48 -8.27 -9.67 9.18
N THR A 49 -8.18 -10.93 9.54
CA THR A 49 -9.09 -11.58 10.47
C THR A 49 -8.36 -11.95 11.75
N THR A 50 -9.08 -11.86 12.87
CA THR A 50 -8.62 -12.32 14.16
C THR A 50 -9.06 -13.75 14.42
N THR A 51 -8.33 -14.46 15.26
CA THR A 51 -8.72 -15.73 15.85
C THR A 51 -8.64 -15.60 17.37
N GLU A 52 -9.24 -16.54 18.11
CA GLU A 52 -9.18 -16.58 19.59
C GLU A 52 -7.73 -16.69 20.14
N GLU A 53 -6.77 -17.11 19.30
CA GLU A 53 -5.35 -17.17 19.64
C GLU A 53 -4.67 -15.79 19.60
N ASN A 54 -5.25 -14.82 18.87
CA ASN A 54 -4.74 -13.47 18.80
C ASN A 54 -5.24 -12.68 20.00
N THR A 55 -4.50 -12.68 21.07
CA THR A 55 -4.78 -11.88 22.29
C THR A 55 -3.98 -10.59 22.28
N ILE A 56 -4.26 -9.69 23.23
CA ILE A 56 -3.46 -8.46 23.36
C ILE A 56 -2.00 -8.75 23.68
N ASP A 57 -1.70 -9.86 24.39
CA ASP A 57 -0.33 -10.28 24.70
C ASP A 57 0.38 -10.94 23.49
N ASN A 58 -0.39 -11.42 22.52
CA ASN A 58 0.10 -12.08 21.31
C ASN A 58 -0.76 -11.68 20.09
N PRO A 59 -0.76 -10.41 19.68
CA PRO A 59 -1.56 -9.96 18.55
C PRO A 59 -0.96 -10.40 17.21
N LYS A 60 -1.80 -10.52 16.19
CA LYS A 60 -1.34 -10.62 14.81
C LYS A 60 -0.96 -9.22 14.33
N ILE A 61 0.27 -9.03 13.89
CA ILE A 61 0.76 -7.76 13.34
C ILE A 61 1.07 -7.97 11.85
N ILE A 62 0.48 -7.16 10.99
CA ILE A 62 0.71 -7.17 9.54
C ILE A 62 1.26 -5.81 9.14
N VAL A 63 2.51 -5.78 8.69
CA VAL A 63 3.17 -4.56 8.19
C VAL A 63 2.85 -4.41 6.71
N ASN A 64 2.63 -3.18 6.23
CA ASN A 64 2.27 -2.88 4.85
C ASN A 64 1.10 -3.75 4.33
N PRO A 65 -0.05 -3.76 5.00
CA PRO A 65 -1.12 -4.73 4.78
C PRO A 65 -1.69 -4.74 3.36
N TYR A 66 -1.60 -3.63 2.64
CA TYR A 66 -2.05 -3.50 1.26
C TYR A 66 -0.91 -3.48 0.24
N GLU A 67 0.33 -3.73 0.67
CA GLU A 67 1.55 -3.76 -0.15
C GLU A 67 1.92 -2.44 -0.85
N ILE A 68 1.12 -1.39 -0.64
CA ILE A 68 1.29 -0.05 -1.24
C ILE A 68 1.52 1.06 -0.21
N SER A 69 1.55 0.73 1.07
CA SER A 69 1.67 1.70 2.17
C SER A 69 2.70 1.25 3.21
N PRO A 70 4.00 1.28 2.88
CA PRO A 70 5.07 0.64 3.65
C PRO A 70 5.22 1.17 5.09
N LEU A 71 4.71 2.37 5.37
CA LEU A 71 4.77 2.99 6.70
C LEU A 71 3.47 2.83 7.49
N THR A 72 2.76 1.73 7.25
CA THR A 72 1.53 1.36 7.95
C THR A 72 1.57 -0.07 8.45
N ALA A 73 0.73 -0.37 9.42
CA ALA A 73 0.52 -1.74 9.89
C ALA A 73 -0.93 -1.94 10.34
N LEU A 74 -1.31 -3.21 10.52
CA LEU A 74 -2.51 -3.60 11.26
C LEU A 74 -2.10 -4.40 12.49
N ILE A 75 -2.72 -4.09 13.64
CA ILE A 75 -2.63 -4.90 14.86
C ILE A 75 -4.00 -5.52 15.12
N LEU A 76 -4.06 -6.85 15.15
CA LEU A 76 -5.29 -7.62 15.25
C LEU A 76 -5.28 -8.48 16.50
N PHE A 77 -6.32 -8.35 17.34
CA PHE A 77 -6.50 -9.18 18.53
C PHE A 77 -7.96 -9.26 18.95
N GLU A 78 -8.29 -10.23 19.80
CA GLU A 78 -9.60 -10.38 20.39
C GLU A 78 -9.55 -10.18 21.90
N THR A 79 -10.64 -9.65 22.45
CA THR A 79 -10.87 -9.50 23.88
C THR A 79 -12.14 -10.23 24.29
N ARG A 80 -12.19 -10.71 25.55
CA ARG A 80 -13.37 -11.41 26.08
C ARG A 80 -14.58 -10.48 26.15
N ASP A 81 -14.34 -9.25 26.60
CA ASP A 81 -15.36 -8.23 26.81
C ASP A 81 -15.22 -7.10 25.79
N LEU A 82 -16.27 -6.27 25.65
CA LEU A 82 -16.21 -5.05 24.84
C LEU A 82 -15.20 -4.08 25.47
N THR A 83 -14.14 -3.75 24.72
CA THR A 83 -13.10 -2.81 25.14
C THR A 83 -12.84 -1.76 24.09
N ALA A 84 -12.45 -0.57 24.53
CA ALA A 84 -12.09 0.56 23.67
C ALA A 84 -10.57 0.81 23.76
N PRO A 85 -9.76 0.24 22.87
CA PRO A 85 -8.33 0.44 22.90
C PRO A 85 -7.96 1.86 22.50
N THR A 86 -6.94 2.40 23.16
CA THR A 86 -6.28 3.64 22.78
C THR A 86 -4.90 3.30 22.24
N VAL A 87 -4.62 3.69 21.00
CA VAL A 87 -3.34 3.47 20.34
C VAL A 87 -2.54 4.76 20.38
N THR A 88 -1.30 4.68 20.82
CA THR A 88 -0.31 5.77 20.76
C THR A 88 0.84 5.32 19.85
N ILE A 89 1.10 6.06 18.80
CA ILE A 89 2.28 5.90 17.95
C ILE A 89 3.33 6.89 18.43
N VAL A 90 4.45 6.37 18.93
CA VAL A 90 5.52 7.16 19.52
C VAL A 90 6.35 7.79 18.40
N GLY A 91 6.32 9.10 18.32
CA GLY A 91 7.10 9.88 17.37
C GLY A 91 8.53 10.13 17.84
N GLU A 92 9.26 10.97 17.11
CA GLU A 92 10.62 11.39 17.52
C GLU A 92 10.59 12.33 18.72
N ASP A 93 9.49 13.04 18.86
CA ASP A 93 9.21 13.94 19.96
C ASP A 93 7.71 13.98 20.29
N GLU A 94 7.33 14.77 21.29
CA GLU A 94 5.94 14.90 21.72
C GLU A 94 5.03 15.48 20.60
N SER A 95 5.56 16.33 19.71
CA SER A 95 4.80 16.96 18.65
C SER A 95 4.48 16.02 17.49
N THR A 96 5.24 14.93 17.35
CA THR A 96 5.09 13.90 16.34
C THR A 96 4.50 12.61 16.90
N THR A 97 4.30 12.54 18.22
CA THR A 97 3.55 11.46 18.88
C THR A 97 2.05 11.72 18.79
N PHE A 98 1.28 10.75 18.35
CA PHE A 98 -0.17 10.91 18.32
C PHE A 98 -0.90 9.72 18.91
N THR A 99 -2.11 9.99 19.40
CA THR A 99 -2.93 9.02 20.10
C THR A 99 -4.34 8.99 19.53
N LYS A 100 -4.90 7.79 19.38
CA LYS A 100 -6.25 7.57 18.87
C LYS A 100 -6.98 6.52 19.69
N THR A 101 -8.14 6.86 20.22
CA THR A 101 -9.05 5.90 20.85
C THR A 101 -10.03 5.35 19.82
N PHE A 102 -10.21 4.04 19.83
CA PHE A 102 -11.11 3.31 18.95
C PHE A 102 -12.43 3.00 19.65
N THR A 103 -13.45 2.69 18.86
CA THR A 103 -14.77 2.31 19.37
C THR A 103 -14.72 0.95 20.07
N PRO A 104 -15.53 0.75 21.13
CA PRO A 104 -15.57 -0.53 21.82
C PRO A 104 -15.94 -1.69 20.90
N ASN A 105 -15.14 -2.75 20.93
CA ASN A 105 -15.39 -4.01 20.22
C ASN A 105 -14.78 -5.17 21.01
N LYS A 106 -15.02 -6.41 20.56
CA LYS A 106 -14.32 -7.62 21.00
C LYS A 106 -13.25 -8.06 20.00
N LYS A 107 -13.46 -7.81 18.70
CA LYS A 107 -12.52 -8.07 17.63
C LYS A 107 -11.92 -6.74 17.21
N HIS A 108 -10.64 -6.60 17.41
CA HIS A 108 -9.91 -5.38 17.13
C HIS A 108 -9.07 -5.56 15.88
N VAL A 109 -9.28 -4.70 14.90
CA VAL A 109 -8.43 -4.51 13.72
C VAL A 109 -8.00 -3.05 13.75
N LEU A 110 -6.82 -2.80 14.32
CA LEU A 110 -6.35 -1.45 14.59
C LEU A 110 -5.40 -1.00 13.49
N PRO A 111 -5.78 -0.01 12.65
CA PRO A 111 -4.88 0.56 11.68
C PRO A 111 -3.85 1.46 12.37
N ILE A 112 -2.59 1.22 12.03
CA ILE A 112 -1.43 1.97 12.51
C ILE A 112 -0.85 2.75 11.34
N TYR A 113 -0.74 4.06 11.46
CA TYR A 113 -0.23 4.98 10.44
C TYR A 113 0.90 5.85 11.00
N GLY A 114 1.75 6.38 10.11
CA GLY A 114 2.80 7.32 10.50
C GLY A 114 4.01 6.65 11.13
N LEU A 115 4.26 5.39 10.77
CA LEU A 115 5.52 4.73 11.11
C LEU A 115 6.68 5.37 10.35
N TYR A 116 7.86 5.36 10.95
CA TYR A 116 9.09 5.85 10.32
C TYR A 116 9.76 4.73 9.52
N PRO A 117 10.36 5.03 8.36
CA PRO A 117 11.05 4.03 7.54
C PRO A 117 12.37 3.58 8.20
N ASP A 118 12.80 2.35 7.87
CA ASP A 118 14.04 1.74 8.34
C ASP A 118 14.22 1.83 9.87
N ARG A 119 13.13 1.61 10.61
CA ARG A 119 13.10 1.82 12.05
C ARG A 119 12.27 0.75 12.77
N ASN A 120 12.66 0.47 13.99
CA ASN A 120 11.84 -0.26 14.95
C ASN A 120 10.93 0.73 15.69
N ASN A 121 9.70 0.87 15.17
CA ASN A 121 8.72 1.84 15.65
C ASN A 121 8.03 1.34 16.91
N GLU A 122 7.87 2.21 17.91
CA GLU A 122 7.16 1.91 19.14
C GLU A 122 5.69 2.30 19.04
N VAL A 123 4.81 1.34 19.34
CA VAL A 123 3.36 1.51 19.36
C VAL A 123 2.84 1.01 20.70
N ILE A 124 2.13 1.87 21.43
CA ILE A 124 1.53 1.53 22.72
C ILE A 124 0.03 1.38 22.56
N ILE A 125 -0.52 0.27 23.03
CA ILE A 125 -1.96 0.06 23.12
C ILE A 125 -2.36 0.08 24.59
N THR A 126 -3.09 1.11 24.98
CA THR A 126 -3.70 1.18 26.31
C THR A 126 -5.07 0.49 26.27
N LEU A 127 -5.24 -0.55 27.07
CA LEU A 127 -6.45 -1.32 27.17
C LEU A 127 -6.87 -1.48 28.65
N ASN A 128 -8.05 -1.00 29.02
CA ASN A 128 -8.54 -1.01 30.40
C ASN A 128 -7.59 -0.37 31.43
N GLY A 129 -6.77 0.60 30.99
CA GLY A 129 -5.79 1.30 31.84
C GLY A 129 -4.45 0.59 31.95
N GLU A 130 -4.22 -0.46 31.22
CA GLU A 130 -2.95 -1.18 31.12
C GLU A 130 -2.32 -0.92 29.75
N ASP A 131 -1.00 -0.68 29.72
CA ASP A 131 -0.24 -0.38 28.51
C ASP A 131 0.50 -1.60 28.00
N TYR A 132 0.32 -1.88 26.71
CA TYR A 132 0.98 -2.94 25.96
C TYR A 132 1.84 -2.31 24.88
N THR A 133 3.16 -2.50 24.96
CA THR A 133 4.12 -1.91 24.02
C THR A 133 4.51 -2.92 22.94
N PHE A 134 4.37 -2.51 21.70
CA PHE A 134 4.75 -3.28 20.51
C PHE A 134 5.83 -2.55 19.74
N HIS A 135 6.70 -3.32 19.10
CA HIS A 135 7.76 -2.81 18.26
C HIS A 135 7.57 -3.31 16.84
N ILE A 136 7.37 -2.38 15.91
CA ILE A 136 7.09 -2.68 14.51
C ILE A 136 8.27 -2.24 13.65
N GLN A 137 9.01 -3.22 13.12
CA GLN A 137 10.08 -2.97 12.17
C GLN A 137 9.49 -2.66 10.80
N THR A 138 9.91 -1.55 10.21
CA THR A 138 9.61 -1.15 8.84
C THR A 138 10.84 -1.25 7.96
N ASP A 139 10.62 -1.49 6.67
CA ASP A 139 11.67 -1.44 5.67
C ASP A 139 12.05 0.01 5.31
N PRO A 140 13.22 0.25 4.72
CA PRO A 140 13.56 1.52 4.13
C PRO A 140 12.59 1.85 2.98
N LEU A 141 12.39 3.14 2.72
CA LEU A 141 11.65 3.56 1.53
C LEU A 141 12.43 3.19 0.26
N PRO A 142 11.73 2.91 -0.86
CA PRO A 142 12.37 2.70 -2.15
C PRO A 142 13.28 3.89 -2.52
N GLU A 143 14.38 3.63 -3.22
CA GLU A 143 15.35 4.67 -3.62
C GLU A 143 14.75 5.75 -4.52
N ASP A 144 13.70 5.40 -5.27
CA ASP A 144 12.98 6.30 -6.17
C ASP A 144 11.78 7.00 -5.48
N PHE A 145 11.62 6.83 -4.17
CA PHE A 145 10.56 7.49 -3.43
C PHE A 145 10.79 9.01 -3.39
N ALA A 146 9.89 9.75 -4.03
CA ALA A 146 9.98 11.21 -4.10
C ALA A 146 9.66 11.83 -2.75
N LEU A 147 10.69 12.32 -2.06
CA LEU A 147 10.52 13.14 -0.87
C LEU A 147 10.25 14.60 -1.26
N PRO A 148 9.46 15.35 -0.47
CA PRO A 148 9.31 16.78 -0.68
C PRO A 148 10.68 17.48 -0.55
N THR A 149 11.03 18.32 -1.51
CA THR A 149 12.30 19.06 -1.51
C THR A 149 12.27 20.29 -0.60
N ASP A 150 11.08 20.87 -0.44
CA ASP A 150 10.86 22.03 0.42
C ASP A 150 9.55 21.85 1.21
N VAL A 151 9.64 22.00 2.52
CA VAL A 151 8.46 22.00 3.40
C VAL A 151 8.43 23.34 4.14
N THR A 152 7.47 24.18 3.77
CA THR A 152 7.19 25.42 4.49
C THR A 152 5.86 25.26 5.20
N ALA A 153 5.87 25.29 6.55
CA ALA A 153 4.67 25.23 7.35
C ALA A 153 4.50 26.51 8.17
N ASP A 154 3.40 27.24 7.96
CA ASP A 154 2.98 28.31 8.88
C ASP A 154 1.88 27.76 9.79
N LYS A 155 2.25 27.46 11.04
CA LYS A 155 1.32 26.88 12.04
C LYS A 155 0.19 27.82 12.44
N LYS A 156 0.22 29.09 12.04
CA LYS A 156 -0.81 30.08 12.43
C LYS A 156 -2.06 30.05 11.56
N GLU A 157 -2.00 29.46 10.39
CA GLU A 157 -3.11 29.46 9.43
C GLU A 157 -3.80 28.08 9.24
N LEU A 158 -3.36 27.03 9.96
CA LEU A 158 -3.94 25.69 9.84
C LEU A 158 -5.28 25.50 10.56
N ASP A 159 -5.92 26.58 10.99
CA ASP A 159 -7.08 26.49 11.89
C ASP A 159 -8.40 26.08 11.22
N GLN A 160 -8.50 25.94 9.91
CA GLN A 160 -9.83 25.73 9.34
C GLN A 160 -10.01 24.71 8.20
N GLU A 161 -9.04 24.44 7.37
CA GLU A 161 -9.20 23.42 6.31
C GLU A 161 -7.83 22.84 5.84
N LEU A 162 -7.70 21.50 5.83
CA LEU A 162 -6.58 20.83 5.24
C LEU A 162 -6.86 20.51 3.77
N TYR A 163 -6.10 21.11 2.86
CA TYR A 163 -6.13 20.78 1.44
C TYR A 163 -4.98 19.84 1.10
N PHE A 164 -5.30 18.64 0.62
CA PHE A 164 -4.32 17.77 0.00
C PHE A 164 -4.18 18.15 -1.46
N VAL A 165 -3.03 18.68 -1.83
CA VAL A 165 -2.67 18.89 -3.24
C VAL A 165 -1.70 17.79 -3.65
N THR A 166 -2.16 16.87 -4.48
CA THR A 166 -1.23 15.93 -5.13
C THR A 166 -0.40 16.71 -6.13
N PRO A 167 0.95 16.59 -6.11
CA PRO A 167 1.75 17.14 -7.18
C PRO A 167 1.28 16.51 -8.49
N SER A 168 0.85 17.35 -9.44
CA SER A 168 0.61 16.87 -10.80
C SER A 168 1.94 16.32 -11.31
N SER A 169 2.00 15.00 -11.54
CA SER A 169 3.09 14.46 -12.34
C SER A 169 3.02 15.18 -13.68
N GLN A 170 3.96 16.07 -13.95
CA GLN A 170 4.15 16.56 -15.29
C GLN A 170 4.58 15.35 -16.10
N GLY A 171 3.63 14.83 -16.89
CA GLY A 171 3.91 13.73 -17.79
C GLY A 171 5.07 14.12 -18.72
N TYR A 172 6.00 13.22 -18.82
CA TYR A 172 7.04 13.22 -19.85
C TYR A 172 6.44 12.71 -21.17
#